data_0b913635586a53d05bb4cb455a7dab98
#
_entry.id   0b913635586a53d05bb4cb455a7dab98
#
_cell.length_a   1.000
_cell.length_b   1.000
_cell.length_c   1.000
_cell.angle_alpha   90.00
_cell.angle_beta   90.00
_cell.angle_gamma   90.00
#
_symmetry.space_group_name_H-M   'P 1'
#
loop_
_entity.id
_entity.type
_entity.pdbx_description
1 polymer ?
#
loop_
_entity_poly.entity_id
_entity_poly.type
_entity_poly.pdbx_seq_one_letter_code
_entity_poly.pdbx_strand_id
1 'polypeptide(L)' 'DNGQFAERLAGLGLSKDQVEGVLALSREVVEQVVWEVVPTLAETIIKEEIRRLTAE' A
#
# COMPACT_ATOMS: atom_id res chain seq x y z
N ASP A 1 7.45 7.39 -3.99
CA ASP A 1 7.59 8.65 -3.29
C ASP A 1 6.42 9.58 -3.59
N ASN A 2 5.78 10.09 -2.56
CA ASN A 2 4.64 11.00 -2.67
C ASN A 2 5.00 12.31 -3.38
N GLY A 3 6.25 12.75 -3.28
CA GLY A 3 6.71 13.97 -3.93
C GLY A 3 6.59 13.91 -5.44
N GLN A 4 7.03 12.80 -6.05
CA GLN A 4 6.91 12.62 -7.49
C GLN A 4 5.45 12.52 -7.93
N PHE A 5 4.64 11.82 -7.17
CA PHE A 5 3.23 11.67 -7.47
C PHE A 5 2.51 13.02 -7.39
N ALA A 6 2.81 13.80 -6.36
CA ALA A 6 2.26 15.14 -6.20
C ALA A 6 2.65 16.06 -7.36
N GLU A 7 3.90 15.98 -7.81
CA GLU A 7 4.38 16.76 -8.95
C GLU A 7 3.62 16.40 -10.23
N ARG A 8 3.38 15.12 -10.46
CA ARG A 8 2.63 14.66 -11.62
C ARG A 8 1.19 15.17 -11.59
N LEU A 9 0.56 15.12 -10.43
CA LEU A 9 -0.80 15.62 -10.27
C LEU A 9 -0.86 17.13 -10.52
N ALA A 10 0.09 17.87 -9.99
CA ALA A 10 0.18 19.31 -10.22
C ALA A 10 0.38 19.62 -11.71
N GLY A 11 1.16 18.79 -12.41
CA GLY A 11 1.38 18.92 -13.84
C GLY A 11 0.12 18.73 -14.67
N LEU A 12 -0.91 18.10 -14.13
CA LEU A 12 -2.20 17.94 -14.79
C LEU A 12 -3.11 19.17 -14.62
N GLY A 13 -2.64 20.21 -13.94
CA GLY A 13 -3.42 21.41 -13.74
C GLY A 13 -4.31 21.39 -12.51
N LEU A 14 -4.10 20.43 -11.61
CA LEU A 14 -4.87 20.36 -10.37
C LEU A 14 -4.40 21.43 -9.38
N SER A 15 -5.34 21.95 -8.61
CA SER A 15 -5.02 22.88 -7.53
C SER A 15 -4.32 22.13 -6.40
N LYS A 16 -3.70 22.90 -5.50
CA LYS A 16 -3.07 22.33 -4.31
C LYS A 16 -4.05 21.50 -3.49
N ASP A 17 -5.26 22.01 -3.28
CA ASP A 17 -6.29 21.29 -2.52
C ASP A 17 -6.71 20.00 -3.21
N GLN A 18 -6.81 20.04 -4.53
CA GLN A 18 -7.14 18.84 -5.30
C GLN A 18 -6.03 17.81 -5.22
N VAL A 19 -4.78 18.22 -5.30
CA VAL A 19 -3.63 17.33 -5.14
C VAL A 19 -3.65 16.68 -3.76
N GLU A 20 -3.86 17.47 -2.71
CA GLU A 20 -3.95 16.94 -1.35
C GLU A 20 -5.09 15.94 -1.20
N GLY A 21 -6.25 16.23 -1.80
CA GLY A 21 -7.40 15.32 -1.78
C GLY A 21 -7.10 14.00 -2.46
N VAL A 22 -6.48 14.03 -3.63
CA VAL A 22 -6.10 12.80 -4.34
C VAL A 22 -5.10 11.98 -3.53
N LEU A 23 -4.11 12.64 -2.93
CA LEU A 23 -3.12 11.94 -2.11
C LEU A 23 -3.76 11.28 -0.89
N ALA A 24 -4.70 11.96 -0.25
CA ALA A 24 -5.41 11.41 0.89
C ALA A 24 -6.24 10.17 0.50
N LEU A 25 -6.97 10.24 -0.62
CA LEU A 25 -7.76 9.11 -1.11
C LEU A 25 -6.87 7.95 -1.55
N SER A 26 -5.73 8.24 -2.18
CA SER A 26 -4.78 7.20 -2.57
C SER A 26 -4.26 6.45 -1.35
N ARG A 27 -4.01 7.14 -0.25
CA ARG A 27 -3.55 6.52 0.99
C ARG A 27 -4.62 5.56 1.54
N GLU A 28 -5.89 5.97 1.53
CA GLU A 28 -6.98 5.10 1.97
C GLU A 28 -7.05 3.82 1.14
N VAL A 29 -6.92 3.94 -0.19
CA VAL A 29 -6.95 2.78 -1.08
C VAL A 29 -5.79 1.84 -0.79
N VAL A 30 -4.59 2.38 -0.63
CA VAL A 30 -3.40 1.58 -0.29
C VAL A 30 -3.59 0.86 1.05
N GLU A 31 -4.11 1.55 2.05
CA GLU A 31 -4.37 0.93 3.35
C GLU A 31 -5.38 -0.21 3.24
N GLN A 32 -6.45 -0.03 2.45
CA GLN A 32 -7.41 -1.11 2.23
C GLN A 32 -6.77 -2.32 1.58
N VAL A 33 -5.96 -2.10 0.55
CA VAL A 33 -5.26 -3.19 -0.14
C VAL A 33 -4.31 -3.91 0.81
N VAL A 34 -3.55 -3.17 1.61
CA VAL A 34 -2.64 -3.75 2.59
C VAL A 34 -3.39 -4.68 3.55
N TRP A 35 -4.52 -4.21 4.09
CA TRP A 35 -5.30 -5.03 5.03
C TRP A 35 -5.94 -6.24 4.37
N GLU A 36 -6.22 -6.19 3.07
CA GLU A 36 -6.71 -7.35 2.34
C GLU A 36 -5.65 -8.41 2.12
N VAL A 37 -4.39 -8.01 1.92
CA VAL A 37 -3.31 -8.97 1.66
C VAL A 37 -2.60 -9.47 2.92
N VAL A 38 -2.70 -8.74 4.03
CA VAL A 38 -2.05 -9.12 5.29
C VAL A 38 -2.42 -10.52 5.76
N PRO A 39 -3.69 -10.94 5.77
CA PRO A 39 -4.02 -12.30 6.20
C PRO A 39 -3.34 -13.37 5.35
N THR A 40 -3.31 -13.20 4.04
CA THR A 40 -2.68 -14.16 3.14
C THR A 40 -1.17 -14.21 3.36
N LEU A 41 -0.53 -13.06 3.50
CA LEU A 41 0.91 -13.00 3.78
C LEU A 41 1.23 -13.62 5.13
N ALA A 42 0.45 -13.32 6.17
CA ALA A 42 0.64 -13.89 7.49
C ALA A 42 0.50 -15.41 7.46
N GLU A 43 -0.51 -15.92 6.75
CA GLU A 43 -0.71 -17.36 6.60
C GLU A 43 0.48 -18.02 5.91
N THR A 44 0.99 -17.43 4.84
CA THR A 44 2.15 -17.95 4.11
C THR A 44 3.38 -18.00 5.01
N ILE A 45 3.64 -16.92 5.76
CA ILE A 45 4.79 -16.86 6.66
C ILE A 45 4.68 -17.90 7.76
N ILE A 46 3.50 -18.07 8.32
CA ILE A 46 3.26 -19.07 9.38
C ILE A 46 3.48 -20.49 8.82
N LYS A 47 2.96 -20.78 7.65
CA LYS A 47 3.15 -22.09 7.01
C LYS A 47 4.62 -22.37 6.73
N GLU A 48 5.34 -21.38 6.25
CA GLU A 48 6.77 -21.54 5.99
C GLU A 48 7.55 -21.79 7.27
N GLU A 49 7.21 -21.09 8.35
CA GLU A 49 7.87 -21.27 9.64
C GLU A 49 7.59 -22.66 10.22
N ILE A 50 6.35 -23.14 10.11
CA ILE A 50 6.00 -24.49 10.55
C ILE A 50 6.80 -25.51 9.75
N ARG A 51 6.87 -25.34 8.44
CA ARG A 51 7.64 -26.24 7.57
C ARG A 51 9.11 -26.26 7.98
N ARG A 52 9.69 -25.10 8.23
CA ARG A 52 11.07 -24.99 8.64
C ARG A 52 11.33 -25.68 9.97
N LEU A 53 10.44 -25.55 10.93
CA LEU A 53 10.58 -26.14 12.27
C LEU A 53 10.39 -27.66 12.26
N THR A 54 9.59 -28.19 11.32
CA THR A 54 9.29 -29.61 11.25
C THR A 54 10.12 -30.39 10.23
N ALA A 55 10.82 -29.69 9.36
CA ALA A 55 11.68 -30.32 8.36
C ALA A 55 13.01 -30.73 8.99
N GLU A 56 13.29 -32.02 8.98
CA GLU A 56 14.56 -32.55 9.46
C GLU A 56 15.12 -33.61 8.51
#